data_6f1bd0c47e244ed005473b47d4ef569d
#
_entry.id   6f1bd0c47e244ed005473b47d4ef569d
#
_cell.length_a   1.000
_cell.length_b   1.000
_cell.length_c   1.000
_cell.angle_alpha   90.00
_cell.angle_beta   90.00
_cell.angle_gamma   90.00
#
_symmetry.space_group_name_H-M   'P 1'
#
loop_
_entity.id
_entity.type
_entity.pdbx_description
1 polymer ?
#
loop_
_entity_poly.entity_id
_entity_poly.type
_entity_poly.pdbx_seq_one_letter_code
_entity_poly.pdbx_strand_id
1 'polypeptide(L)'
;MRTVLIVEDSETCAETLQIALDSIPGLKTIVLASPGAALTALHKHGDDIVAVITDLHLPLHDGLELIRQLRADTRFRNLPVLLISGDSDPQLAHRALARGADAFFSKPYSPAAVRRKLEQLLC
;
A
#
# COMPACT_ATOMS: atom_id res chain seq x y z
N MET A 1 4.42 -13.37 11.88
CA MET A 1 4.66 -11.92 12.09
C MET A 1 3.83 -11.14 11.08
N ARG A 2 3.22 -10.06 11.51
CA ARG A 2 2.43 -9.23 10.62
C ARG A 2 3.35 -8.49 9.65
N THR A 3 3.02 -8.54 8.37
CA THR A 3 3.83 -7.96 7.30
C THR A 3 3.02 -6.96 6.49
N VAL A 4 3.62 -5.81 6.18
CA VAL A 4 3.07 -4.81 5.27
C VAL A 4 3.89 -4.81 3.99
N LEU A 5 3.22 -4.90 2.85
CA LEU A 5 3.88 -4.75 1.55
C LEU A 5 3.93 -3.27 1.17
N ILE A 6 5.09 -2.81 0.75
CA ILE A 6 5.28 -1.47 0.21
C ILE A 6 5.63 -1.62 -1.27
N VAL A 7 4.73 -1.19 -2.15
CA VAL A 7 4.94 -1.27 -3.60
C VAL A 7 5.36 0.11 -4.09
N GLU A 8 6.67 0.29 -4.28
CA GLU A 8 7.28 1.58 -4.60
C GLU A 8 8.59 1.37 -5.36
N ASP A 9 8.75 2.04 -6.48
CA ASP A 9 9.97 1.93 -7.28
C ASP A 9 11.04 2.94 -6.88
N SER A 10 10.71 3.96 -6.09
CA SER A 10 11.67 4.91 -5.54
C SER A 10 12.24 4.38 -4.23
N GLU A 11 13.54 4.10 -4.20
CA GLU A 11 14.21 3.59 -3.00
C GLU A 11 14.09 4.55 -1.82
N THR A 12 14.22 5.85 -2.10
CA THR A 12 14.14 6.89 -1.05
C THR A 12 12.76 6.92 -0.41
N CYS A 13 11.70 6.88 -1.22
CA CYS A 13 10.33 6.86 -0.70
C CYS A 13 10.05 5.59 0.09
N ALA A 14 10.51 4.45 -0.41
CA ALA A 14 10.33 3.17 0.26
C ALA A 14 11.04 3.15 1.61
N GLU A 15 12.28 3.63 1.67
CA GLU A 15 13.06 3.70 2.91
C GLU A 15 12.38 4.57 3.96
N THR A 16 11.88 5.72 3.55
CA THR A 16 11.20 6.65 4.46
C THR A 16 9.99 5.97 5.10
N LEU A 17 9.21 5.25 4.32
CA LEU A 17 8.07 4.49 4.83
C LEU A 17 8.51 3.35 5.73
N GLN A 18 9.55 2.61 5.36
CA GLN A 18 10.05 1.52 6.18
C GLN A 18 10.48 2.00 7.57
N ILE A 19 11.21 3.10 7.61
CA ILE A 19 11.67 3.67 8.89
C ILE A 19 10.47 4.02 9.77
N ALA A 20 9.45 4.65 9.20
CA ALA A 20 8.27 5.03 9.96
C ALA A 20 7.50 3.80 10.48
N LEU A 21 7.38 2.76 9.67
CA LEU A 21 6.61 1.57 10.03
C LEU A 21 7.37 0.60 10.93
N ASP A 22 8.71 0.61 10.87
CA ASP A 22 9.54 -0.24 11.72
C ASP A 22 9.38 0.09 13.20
N SER A 23 8.88 1.27 13.52
CA SER A 23 8.60 1.65 14.91
C SER A 23 7.34 0.99 15.47
N ILE A 24 6.55 0.33 14.63
CA ILE A 24 5.35 -0.39 15.08
C ILE A 24 5.78 -1.79 15.56
N PRO A 25 5.58 -2.13 16.86
CA PRO A 25 6.01 -3.44 17.37
C PRO A 25 5.31 -4.60 16.65
N GLY A 26 6.08 -5.62 16.34
CA GLY A 26 5.56 -6.84 15.72
C GLY A 26 5.22 -6.70 14.23
N LEU A 27 5.61 -5.60 13.60
CA LEU A 27 5.35 -5.35 12.19
C LEU A 27 6.64 -5.46 11.39
N LYS A 28 6.55 -6.14 10.24
CA LYS A 28 7.64 -6.27 9.28
C LYS A 28 7.21 -5.62 7.97
N THR A 29 8.15 -5.03 7.22
CA THR A 29 7.87 -4.46 5.91
C THR A 29 8.66 -5.20 4.84
N ILE A 30 8.03 -5.35 3.66
CA ILE A 30 8.68 -5.88 2.47
C ILE A 30 8.46 -4.86 1.34
N VAL A 31 9.54 -4.41 0.73
CA VAL A 31 9.48 -3.46 -0.39
C VAL A 31 9.56 -4.22 -1.71
N LEU A 32 8.64 -3.92 -2.60
CA LEU A 32 8.57 -4.51 -3.93
C LEU A 32 8.42 -3.39 -4.95
N ALA A 33 9.03 -3.57 -6.11
CA ALA A 33 9.08 -2.51 -7.12
C ALA A 33 7.91 -2.56 -8.12
N SER A 34 7.10 -3.61 -8.09
CA SER A 34 6.02 -3.77 -9.08
C SER A 34 4.78 -4.44 -8.49
N PRO A 35 3.59 -4.17 -9.07
CA PRO A 35 2.37 -4.88 -8.68
C PRO A 35 2.45 -6.38 -8.87
N GLY A 36 3.14 -6.84 -9.92
CA GLY A 36 3.32 -8.28 -10.15
C GLY A 36 4.07 -8.96 -9.03
N ALA A 37 5.15 -8.33 -8.54
CA ALA A 37 5.89 -8.85 -7.39
C ALA A 37 5.02 -8.86 -6.13
N ALA A 38 4.17 -7.84 -5.96
CA ALA A 38 3.25 -7.78 -4.83
C ALA A 38 2.23 -8.93 -4.87
N LEU A 39 1.65 -9.22 -6.04
CA LEU A 39 0.72 -10.32 -6.18
C LEU A 39 1.38 -11.67 -5.90
N THR A 40 2.62 -11.84 -6.36
CA THR A 40 3.39 -13.05 -6.06
C THR A 40 3.61 -13.21 -4.55
N ALA A 41 3.99 -12.14 -3.87
CA ALA A 41 4.19 -12.16 -2.42
C ALA A 41 2.89 -12.47 -1.68
N LEU A 42 1.77 -11.91 -2.12
CA LEU A 42 0.46 -12.17 -1.53
C LEU A 42 0.05 -13.62 -1.66
N HIS A 43 0.31 -14.24 -2.81
CA HIS A 43 -0.02 -15.65 -3.00
C HIS A 43 0.86 -16.58 -2.16
N LYS A 44 2.13 -16.22 -1.96
CA LYS A 44 3.07 -17.02 -1.17
C LYS A 44 2.91 -16.83 0.33
N HIS A 45 2.68 -15.60 0.78
CA HIS A 45 2.75 -15.22 2.20
C HIS A 45 1.50 -14.50 2.67
N GLY A 46 0.37 -14.68 1.98
CA GLY A 46 -0.84 -13.90 2.23
C GLY A 46 -1.36 -13.95 3.66
N ASP A 47 -1.11 -15.05 4.38
CA ASP A 47 -1.59 -15.19 5.75
C ASP A 47 -0.87 -14.23 6.72
N ASP A 48 0.35 -13.82 6.40
CA ASP A 48 1.12 -12.88 7.20
C ASP A 48 0.92 -11.43 6.78
N ILE A 49 0.43 -11.19 5.57
CA ILE A 49 0.30 -9.85 5.03
C ILE A 49 -0.99 -9.21 5.54
N VAL A 50 -0.83 -8.08 6.24
CA VAL A 50 -1.95 -7.38 6.90
C VAL A 50 -2.35 -6.09 6.21
N ALA A 51 -1.53 -5.57 5.29
CA ALA A 51 -1.83 -4.36 4.53
C ALA A 51 -0.90 -4.21 3.34
N VAL A 52 -1.32 -3.40 2.39
CA VAL A 52 -0.52 -3.01 1.22
C VAL A 52 -0.50 -1.49 1.14
N ILE A 53 0.69 -0.90 1.00
CA ILE A 53 0.86 0.51 0.68
C ILE A 53 1.46 0.56 -0.71
N THR A 54 0.79 1.19 -1.65
CA THR A 54 1.25 1.20 -3.04
C THR A 54 1.24 2.59 -3.63
N ASP A 55 2.28 2.90 -4.42
CA ASP A 55 2.25 4.06 -5.28
C ASP A 55 1.21 3.82 -6.37
N LEU A 56 0.51 4.87 -6.76
CA LEU A 56 -0.46 4.80 -7.85
C LEU A 56 0.22 4.64 -9.20
N HIS A 57 1.29 5.41 -9.43
CA HIS A 57 2.01 5.40 -10.72
C HIS A 57 3.28 4.57 -10.59
N LEU A 58 3.24 3.36 -11.15
CA LEU A 58 4.36 2.44 -11.20
C LEU A 58 4.74 2.18 -12.65
N PRO A 59 5.99 1.84 -12.96
CA PRO A 59 6.38 1.51 -14.32
C PRO A 59 5.51 0.38 -14.88
N LEU A 60 4.90 0.61 -16.06
CA LEU A 60 4.08 -0.36 -16.79
C LEU A 60 2.77 -0.75 -16.10
N HIS A 61 2.51 -0.28 -14.89
CA HIS A 61 1.34 -0.70 -14.13
C HIS A 61 0.73 0.45 -13.34
N ASP A 62 -0.55 0.32 -13.06
CA ASP A 62 -1.34 1.29 -12.32
C ASP A 62 -1.73 0.68 -10.97
N GLY A 63 -1.53 1.42 -9.86
CA GLY A 63 -1.93 0.99 -8.53
C GLY A 63 -3.43 0.74 -8.39
N LEU A 64 -4.26 1.43 -9.18
CA LEU A 64 -5.71 1.16 -9.19
C LEU A 64 -6.01 -0.24 -9.73
N GLU A 65 -5.25 -0.71 -10.68
CA GLU A 65 -5.40 -2.08 -11.20
C GLU A 65 -5.05 -3.12 -10.13
N LEU A 66 -4.03 -2.86 -9.34
CA LEU A 66 -3.69 -3.74 -8.22
C LEU A 66 -4.86 -3.82 -7.23
N ILE A 67 -5.45 -2.68 -6.88
CA ILE A 67 -6.63 -2.65 -6.00
C ILE A 67 -7.77 -3.45 -6.61
N ARG A 68 -8.04 -3.28 -7.90
CA ARG A 68 -9.10 -4.02 -8.58
C ARG A 68 -8.91 -5.53 -8.43
N GLN A 69 -7.69 -5.99 -8.64
CA GLN A 69 -7.39 -7.42 -8.53
C GLN A 69 -7.55 -7.92 -7.10
N LEU A 70 -7.11 -7.13 -6.11
CA LEU A 70 -7.26 -7.50 -4.70
C LEU A 70 -8.73 -7.57 -4.29
N ARG A 71 -9.55 -6.61 -4.72
CA ARG A 71 -10.97 -6.59 -4.34
C ARG A 71 -11.77 -7.68 -5.05
N ALA A 72 -11.31 -8.16 -6.20
CA ALA A 72 -11.94 -9.26 -6.91
C ALA A 72 -11.58 -10.64 -6.31
N ASP A 73 -10.52 -10.72 -5.54
CA ASP A 73 -10.06 -11.96 -4.92
C ASP A 73 -10.70 -12.09 -3.53
N THR A 74 -11.44 -13.20 -3.30
CA THR A 74 -12.11 -13.42 -2.01
C THR A 74 -11.14 -13.45 -0.84
N ARG A 75 -9.90 -13.86 -1.08
CA ARG A 75 -8.86 -13.94 -0.06
C ARG A 75 -8.40 -12.57 0.40
N PHE A 76 -8.41 -11.57 -0.50
CA PHE A 76 -7.86 -10.24 -0.23
C PHE A 76 -8.90 -9.12 -0.31
N ARG A 77 -10.17 -9.45 -0.39
CA ARG A 77 -11.25 -8.47 -0.57
C ARG A 77 -11.25 -7.39 0.51
N ASN A 78 -10.88 -7.74 1.73
CA ASN A 78 -10.92 -6.82 2.87
C ASN A 78 -9.52 -6.40 3.33
N LEU A 79 -8.48 -6.75 2.58
CA LEU A 79 -7.11 -6.37 2.93
C LEU A 79 -6.96 -4.84 2.87
N PRO A 80 -6.49 -4.19 3.94
CA PRO A 80 -6.26 -2.74 3.92
C PRO A 80 -5.26 -2.34 2.83
N VAL A 81 -5.64 -1.34 2.03
CA VAL A 81 -4.78 -0.81 0.96
C VAL A 81 -4.73 0.71 1.07
N LEU A 82 -3.51 1.24 1.19
CA LEU A 82 -3.25 2.67 1.21
C LEU A 82 -2.57 3.06 -0.10
N LEU A 83 -3.12 4.07 -0.78
CA LEU A 83 -2.54 4.58 -2.02
C LEU A 83 -1.77 5.85 -1.78
N ILE A 84 -0.64 5.99 -2.48
CA ILE A 84 0.20 7.18 -2.44
C ILE A 84 0.38 7.66 -3.88
N SER A 85 0.27 8.98 -4.12
CA SER A 85 0.47 9.54 -5.45
C SER A 85 1.05 10.95 -5.40
N GLY A 86 1.93 11.24 -6.36
CA GLY A 86 2.40 12.60 -6.61
C GLY A 86 1.51 13.38 -7.58
N ASP A 87 0.46 12.75 -8.07
CA ASP A 87 -0.48 13.39 -8.98
C ASP A 87 -1.34 14.42 -8.23
N SER A 88 -1.51 15.61 -8.80
CA SER A 88 -2.25 16.70 -8.17
C SER A 88 -3.74 16.73 -8.56
N ASP A 89 -4.23 15.75 -9.33
CA ASP A 89 -5.64 15.71 -9.72
C ASP A 89 -6.52 15.43 -8.49
N PRO A 90 -7.41 16.39 -8.11
CA PRO A 90 -8.25 16.20 -6.93
C PRO A 90 -9.27 15.08 -7.09
N GLN A 91 -9.61 14.68 -8.31
CA GLN A 91 -10.53 13.58 -8.56
C GLN A 91 -9.91 12.21 -8.31
N LEU A 92 -8.59 12.16 -8.27
CA LEU A 92 -7.87 10.91 -8.13
C LEU A 92 -8.12 10.25 -6.77
N ALA A 93 -8.14 11.03 -5.70
CA ALA A 93 -8.46 10.53 -4.36
C ALA A 93 -9.86 9.93 -4.34
N HIS A 94 -10.85 10.61 -4.93
CA HIS A 94 -12.21 10.09 -5.01
C HIS A 94 -12.28 8.78 -5.78
N ARG A 95 -11.59 8.70 -6.91
CA ARG A 95 -11.57 7.47 -7.72
C ARG A 95 -10.91 6.32 -6.97
N ALA A 96 -9.81 6.59 -6.28
CA ALA A 96 -9.10 5.58 -5.50
C ALA A 96 -9.99 5.00 -4.40
N LEU A 97 -10.63 5.86 -3.63
CA LEU A 97 -11.51 5.42 -2.55
C LEU A 97 -12.74 4.69 -3.09
N ALA A 98 -13.30 5.16 -4.21
CA ALA A 98 -14.44 4.51 -4.85
C ALA A 98 -14.09 3.11 -5.35
N ARG A 99 -12.83 2.86 -5.69
CA ARG A 99 -12.36 1.55 -6.17
C ARG A 99 -11.91 0.62 -5.05
N GLY A 100 -11.96 1.07 -3.81
CA GLY A 100 -11.71 0.23 -2.67
C GLY A 100 -10.43 0.49 -1.89
N ALA A 101 -9.72 1.60 -2.17
CA ALA A 101 -8.62 2.01 -1.32
C ALA A 101 -9.17 2.45 0.04
N ASP A 102 -8.46 2.13 1.11
CA ASP A 102 -8.86 2.52 2.46
C ASP A 102 -8.38 3.91 2.82
N ALA A 103 -7.33 4.39 2.15
CA ALA A 103 -6.81 5.74 2.34
C ALA A 103 -6.02 6.17 1.11
N PHE A 104 -5.85 7.48 0.97
CA PHE A 104 -5.08 8.09 -0.12
C PHE A 104 -4.21 9.19 0.45
N PHE A 105 -2.93 9.21 0.08
CA PHE A 105 -1.98 10.23 0.49
C PHE A 105 -1.32 10.87 -0.72
N SER A 106 -1.31 12.20 -0.76
CA SER A 106 -0.61 12.95 -1.82
C SER A 106 0.85 13.19 -1.42
N LYS A 107 1.76 13.07 -2.37
CA LYS A 107 3.17 13.44 -2.14
C LYS A 107 3.33 14.97 -2.23
N PRO A 108 4.12 15.60 -1.39
CA PRO A 108 4.82 15.01 -0.25
C PRO A 108 3.83 14.71 0.91
N TYR A 109 4.02 13.59 1.57
CA TYR A 109 3.17 13.21 2.69
C TYR A 109 3.99 13.06 3.96
N SER A 110 3.29 13.05 5.10
CA SER A 110 3.92 12.77 6.39
C SER A 110 3.99 11.26 6.60
N PRO A 111 5.19 10.66 6.73
CA PRO A 111 5.28 9.23 7.06
C PRO A 111 4.57 8.88 8.37
N ALA A 112 4.57 9.80 9.33
CA ALA A 112 3.85 9.62 10.59
C ALA A 112 2.33 9.55 10.37
N ALA A 113 1.80 10.30 9.41
CA ALA A 113 0.37 10.25 9.07
C ALA A 113 0.00 8.90 8.44
N VAL A 114 0.84 8.37 7.57
CA VAL A 114 0.65 7.05 6.97
C VAL A 114 0.68 6.00 8.08
N ARG A 115 1.64 6.07 8.98
CA ARG A 115 1.74 5.16 10.13
C ARG A 115 0.48 5.18 10.98
N ARG A 116 -0.01 6.37 11.34
CA ARG A 116 -1.23 6.50 12.15
C ARG A 116 -2.43 5.89 11.47
N LYS A 117 -2.60 6.12 10.18
CA LYS A 117 -3.71 5.54 9.43
C LYS A 117 -3.62 4.02 9.39
N LEU A 118 -2.42 3.50 9.16
CA LEU A 118 -2.19 2.05 9.17
C LEU A 118 -2.53 1.45 10.53
N GLU A 119 -2.08 2.07 11.62
CA GLU A 119 -2.40 1.60 12.97
C GLU A 119 -3.90 1.56 13.22
N GLN A 120 -4.64 2.56 12.73
CA GLN A 120 -6.10 2.58 12.84
C GLN A 120 -6.75 1.41 12.09
N LEU A 121 -6.24 1.11 10.90
CA LEU A 121 -6.79 0.04 10.07
C LEU A 121 -6.47 -1.36 10.62
N LEU A 122 -5.40 -1.49 11.38
CA LEU A 122 -4.95 -2.76 11.94
C LEU A 122 -5.53 -3.04 13.34
N CYS A 123 -6.19 -2.09 13.93
CA CYS A 123 -6.80 -2.26 15.25
C CYS A 123 -8.09 -3.08 15.20
#